data_e89ee107f861124ac264647fc841ce0d
#
_entry.id   e89ee107f861124ac264647fc841ce0d
#
_cell.length_a   1.000
_cell.length_b   1.000
_cell.length_c   1.000
_cell.angle_alpha   90.00
_cell.angle_beta   90.00
_cell.angle_gamma   90.00
#
_symmetry.space_group_name_H-M   'P 1'
#
loop_
_entity.id
_entity.type
_entity.pdbx_description
1 polymer ?
#
loop_
_entity_poly.entity_id
_entity_poly.type
_entity_poly.pdbx_seq_one_letter_code
_entity_poly.pdbx_strand_id
1 'polypeptide(L)'
;MFALPLVAGLMMAAMPAQAQVYKCKVDGKVSYQAMPCSGEAEGALKPVQDDGVGRDVATLRKLWTGLESGMSVADVLKRVPGATAPSKVERMANGAVVLLEKDVQLADTTFKGRYYFLDGGYLMFGRAPDAPAMRSNGEVRHLYGKLQQLLLKVLGKASDEVPLEERHGSLRGETNWRDAAGDEKAWVFVSHGNFGWSLLTAGYRPEGAPSFKASFPRKR
;
A
#
# COMPACT_ATOMS: atom_id res chain seq x y z
N MET A 1 -20.20 56.17 -34.87
CA MET A 1 -19.22 55.19 -35.37
C MET A 1 -18.13 55.00 -34.31
N PHE A 2 -18.24 54.00 -33.47
CA PHE A 2 -17.24 53.69 -32.45
C PHE A 2 -16.66 52.32 -32.80
N ALA A 3 -15.34 52.28 -33.15
CA ALA A 3 -14.59 51.06 -33.43
C ALA A 3 -14.08 50.49 -32.10
N LEU A 4 -14.45 49.23 -31.77
CA LEU A 4 -13.87 48.47 -30.68
C LEU A 4 -12.60 47.75 -31.22
N PRO A 5 -11.48 47.76 -30.49
CA PRO A 5 -10.34 46.90 -30.81
C PRO A 5 -10.55 45.51 -30.23
N LEU A 6 -10.37 44.53 -31.13
CA LEU A 6 -10.36 43.08 -30.82
C LEU A 6 -9.00 42.75 -30.17
N VAL A 7 -9.00 42.43 -28.87
CA VAL A 7 -7.81 41.93 -28.17
C VAL A 7 -7.81 40.42 -28.31
N ALA A 8 -6.96 39.90 -29.20
CA ALA A 8 -6.69 38.47 -29.32
C ALA A 8 -5.75 38.04 -28.20
N GLY A 9 -6.31 37.38 -27.15
CA GLY A 9 -5.54 36.77 -26.07
C GLY A 9 -4.86 35.49 -26.53
N LEU A 10 -3.53 35.51 -26.61
CA LEU A 10 -2.69 34.36 -26.87
C LEU A 10 -2.66 33.48 -25.59
N MET A 11 -3.42 32.39 -25.56
CA MET A 11 -3.30 31.38 -24.50
C MET A 11 -2.04 30.55 -24.77
N MET A 12 -0.95 30.83 -24.07
CA MET A 12 0.20 29.92 -23.97
C MET A 12 -0.18 28.73 -23.13
N ALA A 13 -0.38 27.57 -23.76
CA ALA A 13 -0.50 26.30 -23.09
C ALA A 13 0.86 25.95 -22.46
N ALA A 14 0.95 26.02 -21.13
CA ALA A 14 2.10 25.54 -20.37
C ALA A 14 2.15 24.01 -20.51
N MET A 15 3.04 23.48 -21.34
CA MET A 15 3.34 22.06 -21.37
C MET A 15 4.04 21.68 -20.07
N PRO A 16 3.61 20.60 -19.37
CA PRO A 16 4.32 20.11 -18.21
C PRO A 16 5.71 19.64 -18.64
N ALA A 17 6.76 20.29 -18.12
CA ALA A 17 8.13 19.85 -18.30
C ALA A 17 8.32 18.52 -17.57
N GLN A 18 8.41 17.41 -18.30
CA GLN A 18 8.78 16.12 -17.72
C GLN A 18 10.28 16.16 -17.41
N ALA A 19 10.61 16.14 -16.12
CA ALA A 19 12.00 16.03 -15.67
C ALA A 19 12.53 14.62 -16.00
N GLN A 20 13.38 14.52 -17.00
CA GLN A 20 14.07 13.31 -17.41
C GLN A 20 15.35 13.16 -16.59
N VAL A 21 15.55 12.01 -15.95
CA VAL A 21 16.78 11.69 -15.21
C VAL A 21 17.59 10.68 -16.01
N TYR A 22 18.87 11.00 -16.22
CA TYR A 22 19.82 10.16 -16.95
C TYR A 22 20.74 9.45 -15.95
N LYS A 23 20.99 8.14 -16.16
CA LYS A 23 21.98 7.36 -15.45
C LYS A 23 23.27 7.37 -16.27
N CYS A 24 24.30 8.02 -15.77
CA CYS A 24 25.60 8.13 -16.44
C CYS A 24 26.63 7.28 -15.72
N LYS A 25 27.49 6.61 -16.50
CA LYS A 25 28.63 5.87 -15.98
C LYS A 25 29.92 6.53 -16.50
N VAL A 26 30.69 7.12 -15.61
CA VAL A 26 31.98 7.74 -15.90
C VAL A 26 33.04 7.11 -15.02
N ASP A 27 34.09 6.56 -15.59
CA ASP A 27 35.21 5.91 -14.88
C ASP A 27 34.73 4.83 -13.88
N GLY A 28 33.75 4.02 -14.28
CA GLY A 28 33.18 2.97 -13.44
C GLY A 28 32.25 3.44 -12.32
N LYS A 29 32.08 4.75 -12.12
CA LYS A 29 31.13 5.33 -11.16
C LYS A 29 29.82 5.69 -11.81
N VAL A 30 28.72 5.36 -11.14
CA VAL A 30 27.35 5.68 -11.57
C VAL A 30 26.92 6.99 -10.94
N SER A 31 26.43 7.92 -11.80
CA SER A 31 25.81 9.17 -11.35
C SER A 31 24.45 9.35 -12.01
N TYR A 32 23.57 10.13 -11.40
CA TYR A 32 22.25 10.46 -11.91
C TYR A 32 22.17 11.97 -12.12
N GLN A 33 21.76 12.40 -13.32
CA GLN A 33 21.70 13.83 -13.64
C GLN A 33 20.51 14.16 -14.54
N ALA A 34 20.09 15.43 -14.54
CA ALA A 34 18.94 15.92 -15.32
C ALA A 34 19.27 16.22 -16.80
N MET A 35 20.55 16.11 -17.20
CA MET A 35 21.01 16.34 -18.58
C MET A 35 21.56 15.05 -19.18
N PRO A 36 21.51 14.89 -20.52
CA PRO A 36 22.11 13.75 -21.21
C PRO A 36 23.60 13.59 -20.84
N CYS A 37 24.05 12.35 -20.76
CA CYS A 37 25.45 12.04 -20.48
C CYS A 37 26.37 12.53 -21.64
N SER A 38 27.51 13.12 -21.32
CA SER A 38 28.54 13.53 -22.27
C SER A 38 29.50 12.39 -22.67
N GLY A 39 29.10 11.13 -22.58
CA GLY A 39 29.84 9.92 -22.94
C GLY A 39 28.92 8.78 -23.33
N GLU A 40 29.42 7.52 -23.38
CA GLU A 40 28.54 6.36 -23.65
C GLU A 40 27.41 6.32 -22.63
N ALA A 41 26.22 6.68 -23.07
CA ALA A 41 25.02 6.62 -22.28
C ALA A 41 24.55 5.16 -22.22
N GLU A 42 24.62 4.52 -21.07
CA GLU A 42 23.73 3.39 -20.80
C GLU A 42 22.29 3.94 -20.76
N GLY A 43 21.70 4.11 -21.92
CA GLY A 43 20.32 4.49 -22.21
C GLY A 43 19.70 5.54 -21.30
N ALA A 44 18.99 6.51 -21.88
CA ALA A 44 18.04 7.30 -21.09
C ALA A 44 17.20 6.35 -20.26
N LEU A 45 17.18 6.52 -18.95
CA LEU A 45 16.20 5.84 -18.12
C LEU A 45 14.86 6.17 -18.77
N LYS A 46 14.16 5.16 -19.28
CA LYS A 46 12.79 5.36 -19.78
C LYS A 46 12.10 6.20 -18.72
N PRO A 47 11.34 7.26 -19.10
CA PRO A 47 10.56 8.00 -18.13
C PRO A 47 9.88 6.96 -17.26
N VAL A 48 9.98 7.13 -15.94
CA VAL A 48 9.37 6.20 -15.00
C VAL A 48 7.97 6.00 -15.52
N GLN A 49 7.76 4.90 -16.27
CA GLN A 49 6.44 4.53 -16.73
C GLN A 49 5.63 4.54 -15.46
N ASP A 50 4.45 5.15 -15.48
CA ASP A 50 3.50 5.06 -14.38
C ASP A 50 3.58 3.61 -13.91
N ASP A 51 4.26 3.40 -12.78
CA ASP A 51 4.60 2.07 -12.26
C ASP A 51 3.35 1.37 -11.72
N GLY A 52 2.18 1.81 -12.17
CA GLY A 52 0.88 1.37 -11.69
C GLY A 52 0.51 1.94 -10.32
N VAL A 53 1.37 2.76 -9.72
CA VAL A 53 1.15 3.32 -8.38
C VAL A 53 -0.14 4.14 -8.31
N GLY A 54 -0.44 4.93 -9.35
CA GLY A 54 -1.70 5.68 -9.42
C GLY A 54 -2.92 4.76 -9.41
N ARG A 55 -2.90 3.69 -10.19
CA ARG A 55 -3.93 2.64 -10.24
C ARG A 55 -4.05 1.94 -8.88
N ASP A 56 -2.92 1.59 -8.27
CA ASP A 56 -2.87 0.88 -7.00
C ASP A 56 -3.38 1.75 -5.84
N VAL A 57 -3.06 3.05 -5.82
CA VAL A 57 -3.62 4.03 -4.88
C VAL A 57 -5.14 4.13 -5.03
N ALA A 58 -5.65 4.21 -6.25
CA ALA A 58 -7.10 4.25 -6.51
C ALA A 58 -7.77 2.95 -6.05
N THR A 59 -7.14 1.79 -6.31
CA THR A 59 -7.62 0.48 -5.87
C THR A 59 -7.70 0.41 -4.34
N LEU A 60 -6.65 0.83 -3.62
CA LEU A 60 -6.65 0.86 -2.17
C LEU A 60 -7.73 1.76 -1.59
N ARG A 61 -7.86 2.98 -2.11
CA ARG A 61 -8.91 3.90 -1.69
C ARG A 61 -10.29 3.27 -1.87
N LYS A 62 -10.55 2.64 -3.02
CA LYS A 62 -11.82 2.00 -3.31
C LYS A 62 -12.14 0.84 -2.35
N LEU A 63 -11.13 0.09 -1.89
CA LEU A 63 -11.31 -1.00 -0.93
C LEU A 63 -11.71 -0.50 0.47
N TRP A 64 -11.33 0.72 0.83
CA TRP A 64 -11.53 1.28 2.18
C TRP A 64 -12.63 2.34 2.25
N THR A 65 -12.89 3.06 1.15
CA THR A 65 -13.86 4.16 1.14
C THR A 65 -15.28 3.63 1.36
N GLY A 66 -15.96 4.23 2.33
CA GLY A 66 -17.35 3.92 2.65
C GLY A 66 -17.55 2.62 3.42
N LEU A 67 -16.48 2.01 3.95
CA LEU A 67 -16.57 0.95 4.94
C LEU A 67 -16.50 1.57 6.34
N GLU A 68 -17.49 1.29 7.15
CA GLU A 68 -17.63 1.82 8.52
C GLU A 68 -17.64 0.67 9.52
N SER A 69 -17.16 0.93 10.72
CA SER A 69 -17.21 -0.03 11.80
C SER A 69 -18.64 -0.47 12.09
N GLY A 70 -18.86 -1.76 12.34
CA GLY A 70 -20.16 -2.31 12.65
C GLY A 70 -21.05 -2.65 11.44
N MET A 71 -20.64 -2.34 10.21
CA MET A 71 -21.39 -2.72 9.02
C MET A 71 -21.63 -4.23 8.97
N SER A 72 -22.84 -4.64 8.57
CA SER A 72 -23.14 -6.05 8.34
C SER A 72 -22.39 -6.64 7.14
N VAL A 73 -22.27 -7.95 7.07
CA VAL A 73 -21.69 -8.65 5.91
C VAL A 73 -22.39 -8.25 4.61
N ALA A 74 -23.71 -8.12 4.63
CA ALA A 74 -24.50 -7.74 3.47
C ALA A 74 -24.18 -6.31 2.99
N ASP A 75 -23.93 -5.38 3.92
CA ASP A 75 -23.60 -4.00 3.56
C ASP A 75 -22.17 -3.88 3.04
N VAL A 76 -21.23 -4.63 3.61
CA VAL A 76 -19.86 -4.72 3.06
C VAL A 76 -19.88 -5.30 1.65
N LEU A 77 -20.66 -6.36 1.39
CA LEU A 77 -20.80 -6.93 0.04
C LEU A 77 -21.31 -5.93 -0.99
N LYS A 78 -22.25 -5.05 -0.63
CA LYS A 78 -22.72 -3.97 -1.52
C LYS A 78 -21.62 -2.98 -1.87
N ARG A 79 -20.69 -2.71 -0.94
CA ARG A 79 -19.57 -1.75 -1.10
C ARG A 79 -18.37 -2.37 -1.78
N VAL A 80 -18.20 -3.69 -1.67
CA VAL A 80 -17.06 -4.44 -2.20
C VAL A 80 -17.56 -5.51 -3.17
N PRO A 81 -18.00 -5.13 -4.36
CA PRO A 81 -18.49 -6.10 -5.35
C PRO A 81 -17.39 -7.11 -5.70
N GLY A 82 -17.78 -8.38 -5.79
CA GLY A 82 -16.87 -9.49 -6.08
C GLY A 82 -16.12 -10.03 -4.86
N ALA A 83 -16.43 -9.57 -3.65
CA ALA A 83 -16.01 -10.29 -2.44
C ALA A 83 -16.86 -11.55 -2.27
N THR A 84 -16.24 -12.61 -1.78
CA THR A 84 -16.84 -13.93 -1.57
C THR A 84 -16.60 -14.42 -0.15
N ALA A 85 -17.34 -15.41 0.30
CA ALA A 85 -17.03 -16.09 1.54
C ALA A 85 -15.68 -16.82 1.41
N PRO A 86 -14.84 -16.84 2.45
CA PRO A 86 -13.58 -17.56 2.42
C PRO A 86 -13.82 -19.09 2.36
N SER A 87 -12.93 -19.80 1.69
CA SER A 87 -12.98 -21.27 1.64
C SER A 87 -12.81 -21.91 3.02
N LYS A 88 -12.11 -21.23 3.92
CA LYS A 88 -11.91 -21.60 5.31
C LYS A 88 -12.11 -20.39 6.20
N VAL A 89 -13.00 -20.52 7.17
CA VAL A 89 -13.22 -19.48 8.16
C VAL A 89 -12.02 -19.39 9.10
N GLU A 90 -11.37 -18.24 9.14
CA GLU A 90 -10.27 -17.96 10.06
C GLU A 90 -10.78 -17.07 11.20
N ARG A 91 -10.41 -17.44 12.43
CA ARG A 91 -10.71 -16.68 13.63
C ARG A 91 -9.43 -16.15 14.26
N MET A 92 -9.44 -14.87 14.56
CA MET A 92 -8.34 -14.22 15.29
C MET A 92 -8.45 -14.46 16.79
N ALA A 93 -7.35 -14.22 17.51
CA ALA A 93 -7.29 -14.38 18.97
C ALA A 93 -8.28 -13.46 19.73
N ASN A 94 -8.65 -12.32 19.15
CA ASN A 94 -9.65 -11.40 19.70
C ASN A 94 -11.11 -11.78 19.40
N GLY A 95 -11.33 -12.93 18.76
CA GLY A 95 -12.66 -13.38 18.35
C GLY A 95 -13.12 -12.90 16.97
N ALA A 96 -12.42 -11.95 16.34
CA ALA A 96 -12.77 -11.51 15.00
C ALA A 96 -12.64 -12.64 13.97
N VAL A 97 -13.53 -12.66 13.01
CA VAL A 97 -13.67 -13.73 12.02
C VAL A 97 -13.56 -13.16 10.61
N VAL A 98 -12.84 -13.83 9.72
CA VAL A 98 -12.89 -13.53 8.30
C VAL A 98 -14.19 -14.07 7.72
N LEU A 99 -15.06 -13.20 7.25
CA LEU A 99 -16.33 -13.60 6.64
C LEU A 99 -16.38 -13.30 5.14
N LEU A 100 -15.52 -12.41 4.66
CA LEU A 100 -15.41 -12.08 3.24
C LEU A 100 -13.94 -11.99 2.84
N GLU A 101 -13.65 -12.42 1.61
CA GLU A 101 -12.34 -12.26 0.98
C GLU A 101 -12.47 -11.81 -0.48
N LYS A 102 -11.44 -11.17 -1.01
CA LYS A 102 -11.35 -10.73 -2.39
C LYS A 102 -9.91 -10.69 -2.85
N ASP A 103 -9.65 -11.18 -4.07
CA ASP A 103 -8.35 -11.03 -4.69
C ASP A 103 -8.14 -9.59 -5.15
N VAL A 104 -6.99 -9.02 -4.83
CA VAL A 104 -6.63 -7.64 -5.10
C VAL A 104 -5.27 -7.60 -5.77
N GLN A 105 -5.22 -7.04 -6.97
CA GLN A 105 -3.96 -6.80 -7.67
C GLN A 105 -3.35 -5.49 -7.19
N LEU A 106 -2.15 -5.56 -6.63
CA LEU A 106 -1.38 -4.41 -6.17
C LEU A 106 0.11 -4.69 -6.37
N ALA A 107 0.86 -3.70 -6.86
CA ALA A 107 2.29 -3.84 -7.07
C ALA A 107 2.65 -5.09 -7.88
N ASP A 108 1.87 -5.38 -8.93
CA ASP A 108 2.00 -6.55 -9.81
C ASP A 108 1.94 -7.91 -9.09
N THR A 109 1.34 -7.92 -7.92
CA THR A 109 1.17 -9.13 -7.09
C THR A 109 -0.29 -9.28 -6.69
N THR A 110 -0.79 -10.51 -6.69
CA THR A 110 -2.11 -10.83 -6.15
C THR A 110 -2.03 -10.92 -4.64
N PHE A 111 -2.87 -10.14 -3.97
CA PHE A 111 -3.07 -10.20 -2.54
C PHE A 111 -4.47 -10.70 -2.24
N LYS A 112 -4.59 -11.54 -1.23
CA LYS A 112 -5.87 -11.89 -0.66
C LYS A 112 -6.30 -10.82 0.35
N GLY A 113 -7.26 -10.00 -0.03
CA GLY A 113 -7.92 -9.04 0.86
C GLY A 113 -8.93 -9.76 1.73
N ARG A 114 -8.88 -9.58 3.04
CA ARG A 114 -9.74 -10.22 4.03
C ARG A 114 -10.47 -9.17 4.83
N TYR A 115 -11.77 -9.37 4.98
CA TYR A 115 -12.63 -8.49 5.75
C TYR A 115 -13.01 -9.21 7.04
N TYR A 116 -12.62 -8.61 8.15
CA TYR A 116 -12.78 -9.17 9.49
C TYR A 116 -14.02 -8.56 10.15
N PHE A 117 -14.77 -9.40 10.84
CA PHE A 117 -15.98 -9.03 11.56
C PHE A 117 -15.86 -9.48 13.02
N LEU A 118 -16.33 -8.64 13.92
CA LEU A 118 -16.45 -8.93 15.35
C LEU A 118 -17.90 -8.71 15.76
N ASP A 119 -18.49 -9.70 16.45
CA ASP A 119 -19.90 -9.66 16.87
C ASP A 119 -20.89 -9.34 15.73
N GLY A 120 -20.57 -9.82 14.52
CA GLY A 120 -21.37 -9.62 13.32
C GLY A 120 -21.16 -8.28 12.59
N GLY A 121 -20.38 -7.36 13.16
CA GLY A 121 -20.05 -6.06 12.58
C GLY A 121 -18.65 -6.02 11.96
N TYR A 122 -18.51 -5.29 10.85
CA TYR A 122 -17.23 -5.07 10.18
C TYR A 122 -16.22 -4.39 11.12
N LEU A 123 -15.05 -4.97 11.23
CA LEU A 123 -13.99 -4.50 12.10
C LEU A 123 -12.83 -3.88 11.32
N MET A 124 -12.29 -4.59 10.35
CA MET A 124 -11.11 -4.17 9.64
C MET A 124 -10.91 -4.92 8.32
N PHE A 125 -10.07 -4.35 7.45
CA PHE A 125 -9.54 -5.00 6.27
C PHE A 125 -8.07 -5.34 6.49
N GLY A 126 -7.69 -6.55 6.16
CA GLY A 126 -6.30 -7.00 6.12
C GLY A 126 -5.99 -7.72 4.83
N ARG A 127 -4.73 -7.80 4.47
CA ARG A 127 -4.30 -8.52 3.27
C ARG A 127 -2.92 -9.15 3.46
N ALA A 128 -2.73 -10.26 2.78
CA ALA A 128 -1.47 -10.96 2.66
C ALA A 128 -1.30 -11.42 1.21
N PRO A 129 -0.08 -11.73 0.75
CA PRO A 129 0.10 -12.42 -0.52
C PRO A 129 -0.73 -13.70 -0.57
N ASP A 130 -1.31 -14.00 -1.73
CA ASP A 130 -2.23 -15.12 -1.91
C ASP A 130 -1.57 -16.49 -1.65
N ALA A 131 -0.28 -16.61 -1.95
CA ALA A 131 0.47 -17.82 -1.65
C ALA A 131 1.56 -17.53 -0.61
N PRO A 132 1.75 -18.39 0.38
CA PRO A 132 2.94 -18.39 1.22
C PRO A 132 4.13 -18.96 0.42
N ALA A 133 4.28 -18.56 -0.84
CA ALA A 133 5.44 -18.93 -1.62
C ALA A 133 6.69 -18.49 -0.84
N MET A 134 7.62 -19.40 -0.64
CA MET A 134 8.94 -19.09 -0.09
C MET A 134 9.58 -18.06 -1.02
N ARG A 135 9.44 -16.80 -0.68
CA ARG A 135 10.00 -15.68 -1.41
C ARG A 135 11.39 -15.37 -0.85
N SER A 136 12.28 -14.95 -1.73
CA SER A 136 13.60 -14.47 -1.29
C SER A 136 13.44 -13.20 -0.43
N ASN A 137 14.41 -12.94 0.45
CA ASN A 137 14.47 -11.69 1.21
C ASN A 137 14.36 -10.44 0.30
N GLY A 138 14.95 -10.51 -0.91
CA GLY A 138 14.89 -9.44 -1.89
C GLY A 138 13.45 -9.15 -2.36
N GLU A 139 12.69 -10.19 -2.70
CA GLU A 139 11.28 -10.05 -3.13
C GLU A 139 10.40 -9.55 -1.99
N VAL A 140 10.59 -10.06 -0.78
CA VAL A 140 9.81 -9.62 0.39
C VAL A 140 10.12 -8.17 0.72
N ARG A 141 11.39 -7.76 0.68
CA ARG A 141 11.82 -6.37 0.86
C ARG A 141 11.19 -5.44 -0.18
N HIS A 142 11.18 -5.86 -1.44
CA HIS A 142 10.59 -5.10 -2.54
C HIS A 142 9.07 -4.92 -2.34
N LEU A 143 8.35 -5.98 -2.02
CA LEU A 143 6.90 -5.94 -1.78
C LEU A 143 6.55 -5.08 -0.55
N TYR A 144 7.28 -5.24 0.56
CA TYR A 144 7.11 -4.41 1.74
C TYR A 144 7.28 -2.92 1.40
N GLY A 145 8.37 -2.56 0.71
CA GLY A 145 8.63 -1.18 0.31
C GLY A 145 7.53 -0.60 -0.60
N LYS A 146 7.05 -1.39 -1.57
CA LYS A 146 5.91 -0.97 -2.42
C LYS A 146 4.63 -0.75 -1.61
N LEU A 147 4.28 -1.65 -0.71
CA LEU A 147 3.11 -1.51 0.15
C LEU A 147 3.21 -0.29 1.08
N GLN A 148 4.37 -0.08 1.69
CA GLN A 148 4.66 1.08 2.53
C GLN A 148 4.47 2.38 1.74
N GLN A 149 5.05 2.47 0.54
CA GLN A 149 4.92 3.64 -0.34
C GLN A 149 3.48 3.91 -0.76
N LEU A 150 2.70 2.87 -1.07
CA LEU A 150 1.29 3.00 -1.40
C LEU A 150 0.49 3.57 -0.22
N LEU A 151 0.75 3.06 0.99
CA LEU A 151 0.09 3.53 2.20
C LEU A 151 0.49 4.98 2.55
N LEU A 152 1.76 5.34 2.38
CA LEU A 152 2.23 6.72 2.52
C LEU A 152 1.51 7.69 1.56
N LYS A 153 1.27 7.28 0.30
CA LYS A 153 0.52 8.09 -0.69
C LYS A 153 -0.97 8.21 -0.37
N VAL A 154 -1.56 7.20 0.27
CA VAL A 154 -3.00 7.19 0.61
C VAL A 154 -3.28 7.90 1.94
N LEU A 155 -2.44 7.67 2.94
CA LEU A 155 -2.66 8.07 4.33
C LEU A 155 -1.75 9.21 4.79
N GLY A 156 -0.73 9.58 4.00
CA GLY A 156 0.27 10.56 4.37
C GLY A 156 1.35 9.99 5.27
N LYS A 157 1.99 10.86 6.06
CA LYS A 157 3.11 10.50 6.93
C LYS A 157 2.71 9.45 7.97
N ALA A 158 3.56 8.44 8.14
CA ALA A 158 3.39 7.43 9.18
C ALA A 158 3.55 8.03 10.59
N SER A 159 2.88 7.44 11.56
CA SER A 159 2.97 7.81 12.98
C SER A 159 4.18 7.19 13.65
N ASP A 160 4.44 5.92 13.34
CA ASP A 160 5.61 5.20 13.83
C ASP A 160 6.18 4.30 12.73
N GLU A 161 7.49 4.04 12.83
CA GLU A 161 8.19 3.15 11.93
C GLU A 161 9.26 2.35 12.68
N VAL A 162 9.22 1.03 12.51
CA VAL A 162 10.36 0.14 12.78
C VAL A 162 11.02 -0.12 11.43
N PRO A 163 12.24 0.39 11.21
CA PRO A 163 12.93 0.23 9.94
C PRO A 163 13.03 -1.23 9.52
N LEU A 164 12.98 -1.46 8.21
CA LEU A 164 13.15 -2.80 7.68
C LEU A 164 14.60 -3.26 7.85
N GLU A 165 14.81 -4.16 8.78
CA GLU A 165 16.10 -4.72 9.12
C GLU A 165 16.20 -6.20 8.72
N GLU A 166 17.39 -6.60 8.32
CA GLU A 166 17.73 -8.01 8.13
C GLU A 166 18.73 -8.42 9.23
N ARG A 167 18.33 -9.41 10.02
CA ARG A 167 19.19 -10.00 11.08
C ARG A 167 19.17 -11.51 10.95
N HIS A 168 20.35 -12.12 10.83
CA HIS A 168 20.50 -13.57 10.73
C HIS A 168 19.63 -14.21 9.63
N GLY A 169 19.52 -13.51 8.49
CA GLY A 169 18.71 -13.94 7.34
C GLY A 169 17.18 -13.78 7.51
N SER A 170 16.74 -13.17 8.61
CA SER A 170 15.31 -12.85 8.81
C SER A 170 15.08 -11.36 8.60
N LEU A 171 14.00 -11.02 7.90
CA LEU A 171 13.53 -9.65 7.71
C LEU A 171 12.46 -9.31 8.74
N ARG A 172 12.55 -8.11 9.31
CA ARG A 172 11.50 -7.54 10.15
C ARG A 172 11.38 -6.05 9.90
N GLY A 173 10.16 -5.58 9.79
CA GLY A 173 9.85 -4.16 9.64
C GLY A 173 8.38 -3.91 9.91
N GLU A 174 8.06 -2.68 10.31
CA GLU A 174 6.70 -2.27 10.61
C GLU A 174 6.54 -0.77 10.37
N THR A 175 5.42 -0.37 9.79
CA THR A 175 5.06 1.03 9.64
C THR A 175 3.58 1.17 10.01
N ASN A 176 3.28 2.13 10.89
CA ASN A 176 1.95 2.31 11.45
C ASN A 176 1.44 3.73 11.23
N TRP A 177 0.15 3.85 11.00
CA TRP A 177 -0.62 5.09 11.00
C TRP A 177 -1.64 5.03 12.12
N ARG A 178 -1.68 6.07 12.95
CA ARG A 178 -2.61 6.16 14.09
C ARG A 178 -3.69 7.20 13.80
N ASP A 179 -4.84 7.00 14.40
CA ASP A 179 -5.90 8.01 14.45
C ASP A 179 -5.63 9.07 15.54
N ALA A 180 -6.54 10.02 15.67
CA ALA A 180 -6.43 11.09 16.66
C ALA A 180 -6.46 10.60 18.12
N ALA A 181 -7.04 9.42 18.37
CA ALA A 181 -7.05 8.77 19.69
C ALA A 181 -5.74 8.02 19.98
N GLY A 182 -4.83 7.94 19.00
CA GLY A 182 -3.58 7.19 19.11
C GLY A 182 -3.73 5.70 18.82
N ASP A 183 -4.90 5.28 18.38
CA ASP A 183 -5.16 3.90 18.00
C ASP A 183 -4.66 3.62 16.59
N GLU A 184 -4.22 2.37 16.35
CA GLU A 184 -3.74 1.93 15.06
C GLU A 184 -4.86 1.95 14.01
N LYS A 185 -4.70 2.80 13.00
CA LYS A 185 -5.62 2.98 11.88
C LYS A 185 -5.23 2.14 10.66
N ALA A 186 -3.94 2.08 10.38
CA ALA A 186 -3.41 1.28 9.29
C ALA A 186 -2.00 0.81 9.62
N TRP A 187 -1.58 -0.26 8.98
CA TRP A 187 -0.25 -0.83 9.15
C TRP A 187 0.26 -1.52 7.90
N VAL A 188 1.57 -1.62 7.78
CA VAL A 188 2.26 -2.62 6.98
C VAL A 188 3.30 -3.28 7.87
N PHE A 189 3.30 -4.59 7.90
CA PHE A 189 4.16 -5.39 8.75
C PHE A 189 4.79 -6.53 7.95
N VAL A 190 6.06 -6.79 8.19
CA VAL A 190 6.76 -7.96 7.67
C VAL A 190 7.52 -8.66 8.79
N SER A 191 7.41 -9.98 8.78
CA SER A 191 8.28 -10.88 9.52
C SER A 191 8.51 -12.10 8.62
N HIS A 192 9.72 -12.23 8.09
CA HIS A 192 10.11 -13.26 7.13
C HIS A 192 11.39 -13.93 7.61
N GLY A 193 11.43 -15.23 7.65
CA GLY A 193 12.55 -15.99 8.22
C GLY A 193 13.01 -17.13 7.34
N ASN A 194 14.25 -17.56 7.57
CA ASN A 194 14.91 -18.63 6.83
C ASN A 194 14.25 -20.01 6.97
N PHE A 195 13.32 -20.17 7.90
CA PHE A 195 12.67 -21.44 8.19
C PHE A 195 11.36 -21.66 7.42
N GLY A 196 11.17 -20.93 6.29
CA GLY A 196 10.02 -21.13 5.40
C GLY A 196 8.72 -20.48 5.86
N TRP A 197 8.74 -19.67 6.92
CA TRP A 197 7.59 -18.86 7.29
C TRP A 197 7.76 -17.42 6.78
N SER A 198 6.70 -16.87 6.25
CA SER A 198 6.67 -15.48 5.78
C SER A 198 5.33 -14.86 6.14
N LEU A 199 5.39 -13.74 6.83
CA LEU A 199 4.23 -12.92 7.13
C LEU A 199 4.49 -11.52 6.61
N LEU A 200 3.82 -11.17 5.53
CA LEU A 200 3.76 -9.81 5.01
C LEU A 200 2.29 -9.41 4.99
N THR A 201 1.93 -8.46 5.82
CA THR A 201 0.55 -8.00 5.94
C THR A 201 0.45 -6.49 5.83
N ALA A 202 -0.66 -6.02 5.29
CA ALA A 202 -1.05 -4.64 5.41
C ALA A 202 -2.53 -4.59 5.73
N GLY A 203 -2.96 -3.62 6.49
CA GLY A 203 -4.34 -3.53 6.90
C GLY A 203 -4.81 -2.11 7.14
N TYR A 204 -6.11 -1.97 7.25
CA TYR A 204 -6.81 -0.74 7.53
C TYR A 204 -8.00 -1.00 8.45
N ARG A 205 -8.14 -0.17 9.46
CA ARG A 205 -9.23 -0.18 10.42
C ARG A 205 -10.02 1.13 10.27
N PRO A 206 -11.34 1.07 10.05
CA PRO A 206 -12.16 2.26 9.97
C PRO A 206 -12.20 2.99 11.31
N GLU A 207 -12.49 4.28 11.27
CA GLU A 207 -12.66 5.09 12.46
C GLU A 207 -13.78 4.52 13.34
N GLY A 208 -13.60 4.59 14.66
CA GLY A 208 -14.56 4.06 15.64
C GLY A 208 -14.53 2.53 15.80
N ALA A 209 -13.73 1.80 15.03
CA ALA A 209 -13.57 0.36 15.26
C ALA A 209 -12.77 0.10 16.56
N PRO A 210 -13.08 -0.97 17.32
CA PRO A 210 -12.34 -1.34 18.51
C PRO A 210 -10.84 -1.48 18.27
N SER A 211 -10.01 -0.97 19.17
CA SER A 211 -8.56 -1.07 19.07
C SER A 211 -8.10 -2.52 19.16
N PHE A 212 -7.18 -2.89 18.28
CA PHE A 212 -6.55 -4.22 18.30
C PHE A 212 -5.77 -4.49 19.59
N LYS A 213 -5.23 -3.44 20.22
CA LYS A 213 -4.49 -3.55 21.48
C LYS A 213 -5.34 -3.95 22.68
N ALA A 214 -6.63 -3.63 22.67
CA ALA A 214 -7.57 -4.06 23.70
C ALA A 214 -7.78 -5.57 23.72
N SER A 215 -7.40 -6.27 22.64
CA SER A 215 -7.65 -7.70 22.44
C SER A 215 -6.50 -8.61 22.88
N PHE A 216 -5.32 -8.06 23.16
CA PHE A 216 -4.18 -8.81 23.64
C PHE A 216 -3.81 -8.34 25.05
N PRO A 217 -4.30 -8.99 26.12
CA PRO A 217 -3.83 -8.71 27.45
C PRO A 217 -2.31 -8.97 27.47
N ARG A 218 -1.53 -7.92 27.70
CA ARG A 218 -0.10 -8.08 27.95
C ARG A 218 0.02 -9.00 29.18
N LYS A 219 0.52 -10.21 28.99
CA LYS A 219 0.99 -11.01 30.11
C LYS A 219 2.09 -10.18 30.79
N ARG A 220 1.79 -9.72 32.01
CA ARG A 220 2.76 -9.12 32.91
C ARG A 220 3.72 -10.19 33.40
#